data_69ca146e730c9d12c641ec0e3c781d9b
#
_entry.id   69ca146e730c9d12c641ec0e3c781d9b
#
_cell.length_a   1.000
_cell.length_b   1.000
_cell.length_c   1.000
_cell.angle_alpha   90.00
_cell.angle_beta   90.00
_cell.angle_gamma   90.00
#
_symmetry.space_group_name_H-M   'P 1'
#
loop_
_entity.id
_entity.type
_entity.pdbx_description
1 polymer ?
#
loop_
_entity_poly.entity_id
_entity_poly.type
_entity_poly.pdbx_seq_one_letter_code
_entity_poly.pdbx_strand_id
1 'polypeptide(L)'
;PKEWRAINTTDSDIYNWEANSTYVKRPPFFDNLPDQPEGFKPINDARILLLLADSVTTDHISPAGSIKKESPTGDYFMKHQIQQKDFNSYGARRGNHEVMMRGTFGNIKIRNEMAPGTEGGFTTLQPDGKVMSVYEAAMEYKKRNNDLVVIAGKEYGTGSSRDWAAKGTKLLGIKAVLAESFERIHRSNLIGMGVLPLQFKEGFDRKKLNITGAELVSVIDIDKGVKPRQEVTCEIKYQDGTSKKIQMLCRIDTANEVEYYKNGGILQYVLRLSLIHISEPTRPRLIS
;
A
#
# COMPACT_ATOMS: atom_id res chain seq x y z
N PRO A 1 -14.37 25.84 -25.34
CA PRO A 1 -14.66 24.87 -26.40
C PRO A 1 -16.11 24.42 -26.33
N LYS A 2 -16.70 24.05 -27.46
CA LYS A 2 -18.13 23.63 -27.56
C LYS A 2 -18.39 22.37 -26.72
N GLU A 3 -17.39 21.50 -26.60
CA GLU A 3 -17.43 20.25 -25.84
C GLU A 3 -17.62 20.50 -24.34
N TRP A 4 -17.00 21.56 -23.78
CA TRP A 4 -17.20 21.94 -22.39
C TRP A 4 -18.61 22.43 -22.09
N ARG A 5 -19.22 23.13 -23.03
CA ARG A 5 -20.59 23.65 -22.88
C ARG A 5 -21.66 22.57 -23.06
N ALA A 6 -21.30 21.43 -23.66
CA ALA A 6 -22.16 20.29 -23.88
C ALA A 6 -22.18 19.31 -22.69
N ILE A 7 -21.35 19.53 -21.69
CA ILE A 7 -21.33 18.68 -20.48
C ILE A 7 -22.55 19.03 -19.63
N ASN A 8 -23.47 18.09 -19.54
CA ASN A 8 -24.60 18.20 -18.62
C ASN A 8 -24.07 17.96 -17.20
N THR A 9 -24.08 18.99 -16.37
CA THR A 9 -23.82 18.89 -14.93
C THR A 9 -25.15 18.68 -14.21
N THR A 10 -25.20 17.72 -13.31
CA THR A 10 -26.32 17.58 -12.38
C THR A 10 -26.08 18.52 -11.21
N ASP A 11 -27.10 19.32 -10.83
CA ASP A 11 -27.11 20.10 -9.58
C ASP A 11 -27.24 19.15 -8.37
N SER A 12 -26.19 18.40 -8.08
CA SER A 12 -26.16 17.46 -6.96
C SER A 12 -24.91 17.69 -6.14
N ASP A 13 -25.07 17.79 -4.83
CA ASP A 13 -23.96 17.89 -3.86
C ASP A 13 -23.18 16.57 -3.74
N ILE A 14 -23.71 15.48 -4.31
CA ILE A 14 -23.13 14.14 -4.21
C ILE A 14 -22.77 13.65 -5.60
N TYR A 15 -21.52 13.18 -5.76
CA TYR A 15 -21.08 12.51 -6.98
C TYR A 15 -21.84 11.20 -7.20
N ASN A 16 -22.46 11.04 -8.34
CA ASN A 16 -23.14 9.81 -8.71
C ASN A 16 -22.14 8.78 -9.28
N TRP A 17 -21.82 7.78 -8.46
CA TRP A 17 -20.89 6.72 -8.83
C TRP A 17 -21.54 5.71 -9.78
N GLU A 18 -21.03 5.60 -10.99
CA GLU A 18 -21.46 4.60 -11.96
C GLU A 18 -20.79 3.25 -11.67
N ALA A 19 -21.58 2.27 -11.22
CA ALA A 19 -21.07 0.95 -10.84
C ALA A 19 -20.32 0.22 -11.98
N ASN A 20 -20.75 0.43 -13.22
CA ASN A 20 -20.19 -0.21 -14.41
C ASN A 20 -19.02 0.56 -15.03
N SER A 21 -18.70 1.76 -14.53
CA SER A 21 -17.58 2.52 -15.04
C SER A 21 -16.26 1.77 -14.83
N THR A 22 -15.43 1.70 -15.87
CA THR A 22 -14.09 1.16 -15.81
C THR A 22 -13.01 2.23 -15.78
N TYR A 23 -13.39 3.51 -15.79
CA TYR A 23 -12.50 4.68 -15.67
C TYR A 23 -12.50 5.29 -14.27
N VAL A 24 -13.67 5.42 -13.66
CA VAL A 24 -13.82 6.03 -12.34
C VAL A 24 -14.65 5.11 -11.46
N LYS A 25 -14.10 4.72 -10.32
CA LYS A 25 -14.80 3.90 -9.33
C LYS A 25 -14.68 4.51 -7.94
N ARG A 26 -15.73 4.34 -7.14
CA ARG A 26 -15.68 4.71 -5.72
C ARG A 26 -14.54 3.96 -5.03
N PRO A 27 -13.55 4.65 -4.47
CA PRO A 27 -12.43 3.99 -3.81
C PRO A 27 -12.84 3.48 -2.42
N PRO A 28 -12.24 2.36 -1.94
CA PRO A 28 -12.66 1.72 -0.70
C PRO A 28 -12.04 2.33 0.57
N PHE A 29 -11.38 3.48 0.47
CA PHE A 29 -10.60 4.04 1.59
C PHE A 29 -11.44 4.44 2.81
N PHE A 30 -12.74 4.65 2.63
CA PHE A 30 -13.68 5.01 3.69
C PHE A 30 -14.72 3.93 3.99
N ASP A 31 -14.62 2.77 3.35
CA ASP A 31 -15.55 1.66 3.59
C ASP A 31 -15.39 1.16 5.03
N ASN A 32 -16.51 1.08 5.74
CA ASN A 32 -16.57 0.66 7.15
C ASN A 32 -15.67 1.47 8.09
N LEU A 33 -15.46 2.75 7.78
CA LEU A 33 -14.65 3.64 8.63
C LEU A 33 -15.35 3.86 9.97
N PRO A 34 -14.79 3.43 11.12
CA PRO A 34 -15.37 3.69 12.42
C PRO A 34 -15.22 5.18 12.79
N ASP A 35 -16.13 5.69 13.60
CA ASP A 35 -16.12 7.10 14.07
C ASP A 35 -14.84 7.43 14.84
N GLN A 36 -14.37 6.48 15.66
CA GLN A 36 -13.13 6.64 16.42
C GLN A 36 -11.96 5.92 15.73
N PRO A 37 -10.75 6.47 15.81
CA PRO A 37 -9.55 5.80 15.29
C PRO A 37 -9.35 4.44 15.93
N GLU A 38 -9.02 3.42 15.13
CA GLU A 38 -8.71 2.08 15.66
C GLU A 38 -7.37 2.00 16.41
N GLY A 39 -6.56 3.06 16.34
CA GLY A 39 -5.27 3.13 17.00
C GLY A 39 -4.18 2.33 16.28
N PHE A 40 -3.18 1.94 17.05
CA PHE A 40 -2.09 1.12 16.56
C PHE A 40 -2.43 -0.36 16.78
N LYS A 41 -2.24 -1.18 15.74
CA LYS A 41 -2.46 -2.62 15.81
C LYS A 41 -1.14 -3.35 15.59
N PRO A 42 -0.83 -4.38 16.41
CA PRO A 42 0.33 -5.21 16.15
C PRO A 42 0.18 -5.92 14.79
N ILE A 43 1.30 -6.20 14.16
CA ILE A 43 1.35 -7.01 12.95
C ILE A 43 1.85 -8.39 13.37
N ASN A 44 1.02 -9.41 13.19
CA ASN A 44 1.32 -10.75 13.66
C ASN A 44 1.45 -11.71 12.50
N ASP A 45 2.56 -12.46 12.47
CA ASP A 45 2.81 -13.54 11.53
C ASP A 45 2.50 -13.18 10.06
N ALA A 46 2.86 -11.94 9.68
CA ALA A 46 2.65 -11.44 8.33
C ALA A 46 3.51 -12.22 7.32
N ARG A 47 2.93 -12.50 6.16
CA ARG A 47 3.64 -13.11 5.03
C ARG A 47 4.42 -12.06 4.26
N ILE A 48 5.58 -12.44 3.76
CA ILE A 48 6.37 -11.61 2.85
C ILE A 48 5.76 -11.74 1.45
N LEU A 49 5.25 -10.62 0.92
CA LEU A 49 4.70 -10.60 -0.45
C LEU A 49 5.82 -10.39 -1.48
N LEU A 50 6.81 -9.59 -1.15
CA LEU A 50 7.92 -9.24 -2.04
C LEU A 50 9.22 -9.11 -1.24
N LEU A 51 10.28 -9.67 -1.81
CA LEU A 51 11.66 -9.51 -1.34
C LEU A 51 12.47 -8.82 -2.44
N LEU A 52 12.74 -7.52 -2.24
CA LEU A 52 13.26 -6.63 -3.27
C LEU A 52 14.68 -6.18 -2.96
N ALA A 53 15.44 -5.91 -4.02
CA ALA A 53 16.79 -5.35 -3.93
C ALA A 53 16.77 -3.82 -3.70
N ASP A 54 17.93 -3.18 -3.88
CA ASP A 54 18.11 -1.74 -3.73
C ASP A 54 17.45 -0.95 -4.88
N SER A 55 17.19 0.34 -4.64
CA SER A 55 16.77 1.33 -5.63
C SER A 55 15.49 0.98 -6.39
N VAL A 56 14.52 0.36 -5.70
CA VAL A 56 13.19 0.14 -6.26
C VAL A 56 12.44 1.47 -6.28
N THR A 57 12.18 1.98 -7.47
CA THR A 57 11.59 3.31 -7.67
C THR A 57 10.06 3.28 -7.54
N THR A 58 9.47 4.46 -7.32
CA THR A 58 8.01 4.63 -7.36
C THR A 58 7.41 4.31 -8.74
N ASP A 59 8.18 4.44 -9.83
CA ASP A 59 7.79 4.04 -11.18
C ASP A 59 7.78 2.51 -11.36
N HIS A 60 8.55 1.79 -10.56
CA HIS A 60 8.48 0.33 -10.51
C HIS A 60 7.24 -0.14 -9.72
N ILE A 61 6.89 0.55 -8.64
CA ILE A 61 5.79 0.18 -7.74
C ILE A 61 4.44 0.57 -8.34
N SER A 62 4.28 1.86 -8.72
CA SER A 62 3.05 2.38 -9.31
C SER A 62 2.93 1.96 -10.77
N PRO A 63 1.78 1.43 -11.19
CA PRO A 63 1.63 1.05 -12.57
C PRO A 63 1.61 2.26 -13.51
N ALA A 64 2.26 2.11 -14.67
CA ALA A 64 2.36 3.13 -15.70
C ALA A 64 2.38 2.50 -17.11
N GLY A 65 2.13 3.31 -18.13
CA GLY A 65 2.15 2.87 -19.52
C GLY A 65 0.93 2.06 -19.93
N SER A 66 1.09 1.31 -21.03
CA SER A 66 0.03 0.51 -21.63
C SER A 66 -0.31 -0.73 -20.80
N ILE A 67 -1.57 -1.12 -20.82
CA ILE A 67 -2.07 -2.30 -20.12
C ILE A 67 -1.97 -3.50 -21.04
N LYS A 68 -1.25 -4.54 -20.59
CA LYS A 68 -1.09 -5.79 -21.34
C LYS A 68 -2.33 -6.67 -21.20
N LYS A 69 -2.70 -7.38 -22.26
CA LYS A 69 -3.81 -8.32 -22.25
C LYS A 69 -3.54 -9.47 -21.27
N GLU A 70 -2.34 -10.01 -21.33
CA GLU A 70 -1.87 -11.11 -20.46
C GLU A 70 -1.39 -10.54 -19.11
N SER A 71 -2.32 -9.95 -18.37
CA SER A 71 -2.05 -9.39 -17.04
C SER A 71 -3.33 -9.41 -16.19
N PRO A 72 -3.24 -9.36 -14.86
CA PRO A 72 -4.42 -9.27 -13.99
C PRO A 72 -5.35 -8.10 -14.35
N THR A 73 -4.80 -7.00 -14.87
CA THR A 73 -5.61 -5.85 -15.35
C THR A 73 -6.28 -6.16 -16.67
N GLY A 74 -5.60 -6.85 -17.59
CA GLY A 74 -6.18 -7.31 -18.85
C GLY A 74 -7.35 -8.26 -18.62
N ASP A 75 -7.20 -9.22 -17.71
CA ASP A 75 -8.27 -10.16 -17.33
C ASP A 75 -9.47 -9.42 -16.71
N TYR A 76 -9.21 -8.39 -15.90
CA TYR A 76 -10.27 -7.52 -15.36
C TYR A 76 -11.06 -6.86 -16.48
N PHE A 77 -10.41 -6.30 -17.49
CA PHE A 77 -11.10 -5.66 -18.62
C PHE A 77 -11.84 -6.65 -19.49
N MET A 78 -11.25 -7.82 -19.77
CA MET A 78 -11.94 -8.85 -20.54
C MET A 78 -13.23 -9.32 -19.84
N LYS A 79 -13.21 -9.46 -18.52
CA LYS A 79 -14.41 -9.76 -17.71
C LYS A 79 -15.47 -8.66 -17.78
N HIS A 80 -15.06 -7.41 -17.99
CA HIS A 80 -15.95 -6.28 -18.21
C HIS A 80 -16.30 -6.06 -19.71
N GLN A 81 -15.98 -7.02 -20.57
CA GLN A 81 -16.26 -6.99 -22.01
C GLN A 81 -15.58 -5.83 -22.76
N ILE A 82 -14.48 -5.31 -22.23
CA ILE A 82 -13.66 -4.28 -22.86
C ILE A 82 -12.66 -4.94 -23.79
N GLN A 83 -12.63 -4.52 -25.04
CA GLN A 83 -11.69 -5.05 -26.04
C GLN A 83 -10.28 -4.49 -25.79
N GLN A 84 -9.25 -5.25 -26.18
CA GLN A 84 -7.84 -4.87 -25.96
C GLN A 84 -7.50 -3.49 -26.55
N LYS A 85 -8.07 -3.12 -27.71
CA LYS A 85 -7.86 -1.81 -28.33
C LYS A 85 -8.35 -0.63 -27.47
N ASP A 86 -9.28 -0.91 -26.55
CA ASP A 86 -9.94 0.08 -25.68
C ASP A 86 -9.39 0.05 -24.23
N PHE A 87 -8.37 -0.74 -23.94
CA PHE A 87 -7.76 -0.82 -22.61
C PHE A 87 -7.18 0.52 -22.16
N ASN A 88 -6.58 1.27 -23.11
CA ASN A 88 -5.89 2.52 -22.83
C ASN A 88 -4.67 2.30 -21.90
N SER A 89 -4.29 3.29 -21.11
CA SER A 89 -3.14 3.24 -20.21
C SER A 89 -3.56 3.29 -18.75
N TYR A 90 -2.67 2.87 -17.85
CA TYR A 90 -2.87 3.02 -16.41
C TYR A 90 -3.10 4.48 -16.00
N GLY A 91 -2.43 5.44 -16.66
CA GLY A 91 -2.61 6.86 -16.40
C GLY A 91 -4.03 7.34 -16.72
N ALA A 92 -4.63 6.88 -17.81
CA ALA A 92 -6.02 7.18 -18.17
C ALA A 92 -7.03 6.51 -17.23
N ARG A 93 -6.66 5.39 -16.60
CA ARG A 93 -7.50 4.59 -15.69
C ARG A 93 -7.23 4.85 -14.21
N ARG A 94 -6.41 5.84 -13.86
CA ARG A 94 -5.98 6.10 -12.47
C ARG A 94 -7.12 6.43 -11.50
N GLY A 95 -8.30 6.80 -11.98
CA GLY A 95 -9.53 6.96 -11.19
C GLY A 95 -10.21 5.65 -10.82
N ASN A 96 -9.69 4.52 -11.29
CA ASN A 96 -10.20 3.19 -10.98
C ASN A 96 -9.18 2.39 -10.16
N HIS A 97 -9.44 2.28 -8.84
CA HIS A 97 -8.55 1.57 -7.91
C HIS A 97 -8.40 0.08 -8.26
N GLU A 98 -9.42 -0.54 -8.83
CA GLU A 98 -9.39 -1.95 -9.27
C GLU A 98 -8.34 -2.18 -10.36
N VAL A 99 -8.22 -1.23 -11.29
CA VAL A 99 -7.19 -1.24 -12.33
C VAL A 99 -5.81 -1.01 -11.73
N MET A 100 -5.68 0.01 -10.90
CA MET A 100 -4.38 0.43 -10.37
C MET A 100 -3.78 -0.62 -9.42
N MET A 101 -4.57 -1.23 -8.54
CA MET A 101 -4.04 -2.25 -7.63
C MET A 101 -3.57 -3.51 -8.36
N ARG A 102 -4.19 -3.86 -9.50
CA ARG A 102 -3.79 -5.01 -10.31
C ARG A 102 -2.45 -4.82 -11.01
N GLY A 103 -2.08 -3.57 -11.29
CA GLY A 103 -0.79 -3.22 -11.89
C GLY A 103 0.30 -2.87 -10.88
N THR A 104 -0.03 -2.75 -9.59
CA THR A 104 0.93 -2.41 -8.54
C THR A 104 1.99 -3.50 -8.42
N PHE A 105 3.27 -3.10 -8.40
CA PHE A 105 4.44 -3.98 -8.52
C PHE A 105 4.51 -4.80 -9.83
N GLY A 106 3.73 -4.46 -10.84
CA GLY A 106 3.68 -5.17 -12.12
C GLY A 106 4.75 -4.75 -13.15
N ASN A 107 5.63 -3.81 -12.82
CA ASN A 107 6.65 -3.32 -13.75
C ASN A 107 7.69 -4.40 -14.06
N ILE A 108 7.99 -4.60 -15.36
CA ILE A 108 8.96 -5.62 -15.82
C ILE A 108 10.38 -5.44 -15.27
N LYS A 109 10.73 -4.27 -14.78
CA LYS A 109 12.04 -3.98 -14.16
C LYS A 109 12.15 -4.46 -12.72
N ILE A 110 11.04 -4.76 -12.05
CA ILE A 110 11.09 -5.32 -10.70
C ILE A 110 11.77 -6.70 -10.75
N ARG A 111 12.68 -6.91 -9.81
CA ARG A 111 13.27 -8.22 -9.54
C ARG A 111 12.89 -8.62 -8.14
N ASN A 112 12.01 -9.62 -8.05
CA ASN A 112 11.60 -10.19 -6.76
C ASN A 112 12.44 -11.44 -6.50
N GLU A 113 13.24 -11.42 -5.43
CA GLU A 113 14.11 -12.53 -5.06
C GLU A 113 13.31 -13.81 -4.69
N MET A 114 12.01 -13.69 -4.40
CA MET A 114 11.10 -14.82 -4.16
C MET A 114 10.65 -15.55 -5.44
N ALA A 115 10.83 -14.93 -6.60
CA ALA A 115 10.45 -15.51 -7.88
C ALA A 115 11.61 -15.38 -8.90
N PRO A 116 12.74 -16.03 -8.66
CA PRO A 116 13.93 -15.91 -9.51
C PRO A 116 13.62 -16.39 -10.94
N GLY A 117 14.19 -15.70 -11.91
CA GLY A 117 13.99 -16.02 -13.34
C GLY A 117 12.69 -15.45 -13.94
N THR A 118 11.85 -14.77 -13.17
CA THR A 118 10.69 -14.06 -13.71
C THR A 118 10.99 -12.59 -14.02
N GLU A 119 10.27 -12.02 -14.97
CA GLU A 119 10.31 -10.59 -15.28
C GLU A 119 9.10 -9.91 -14.65
N GLY A 120 9.32 -9.15 -13.59
CA GLY A 120 8.38 -8.25 -12.91
C GLY A 120 6.97 -8.76 -12.64
N GLY A 121 6.36 -8.28 -11.60
CA GLY A 121 4.96 -8.58 -11.33
C GLY A 121 4.65 -9.99 -10.80
N PHE A 122 5.67 -10.80 -10.48
CA PHE A 122 5.50 -12.15 -9.96
C PHE A 122 6.09 -12.30 -8.56
N THR A 123 5.50 -13.23 -7.81
CA THR A 123 5.97 -13.64 -6.49
C THR A 123 5.66 -15.12 -6.27
N THR A 124 6.21 -15.68 -5.20
CA THR A 124 5.92 -17.04 -4.77
C THR A 124 4.97 -17.02 -3.58
N LEU A 125 3.79 -17.59 -3.76
CA LEU A 125 2.81 -17.78 -2.68
C LEU A 125 3.33 -18.77 -1.65
N GLN A 126 3.47 -18.35 -0.41
CA GLN A 126 3.91 -19.21 0.68
C GLN A 126 2.73 -19.67 1.57
N PRO A 127 2.77 -20.89 2.13
CA PRO A 127 3.82 -21.89 2.03
C PRO A 127 3.74 -22.78 0.77
N ASP A 128 2.79 -22.55 -0.13
CA ASP A 128 2.44 -23.42 -1.25
C ASP A 128 3.59 -23.53 -2.29
N GLY A 129 4.53 -22.59 -2.32
CA GLY A 129 5.63 -22.56 -3.30
C GLY A 129 5.21 -22.21 -4.73
N LYS A 130 3.95 -21.78 -4.95
CA LYS A 130 3.41 -21.51 -6.28
C LYS A 130 3.78 -20.11 -6.75
N VAL A 131 4.41 -19.99 -7.93
CA VAL A 131 4.67 -18.71 -8.57
C VAL A 131 3.42 -18.20 -9.26
N MET A 132 3.05 -16.95 -8.98
CA MET A 132 1.89 -16.28 -9.57
C MET A 132 2.09 -14.77 -9.60
N SER A 133 1.14 -14.02 -10.18
CA SER A 133 1.21 -12.56 -10.14
C SER A 133 1.13 -12.02 -8.71
N VAL A 134 1.78 -10.89 -8.44
CA VAL A 134 1.74 -10.22 -7.13
C VAL A 134 0.30 -9.93 -6.71
N TYR A 135 -0.54 -9.50 -7.64
CA TYR A 135 -1.95 -9.25 -7.38
C TYR A 135 -2.71 -10.52 -6.93
N GLU A 136 -2.56 -11.62 -7.67
CA GLU A 136 -3.24 -12.89 -7.33
C GLU A 136 -2.77 -13.43 -5.99
N ALA A 137 -1.46 -13.39 -5.73
CA ALA A 137 -0.91 -13.79 -4.44
C ALA A 137 -1.46 -12.94 -3.28
N ALA A 138 -1.51 -11.62 -3.45
CA ALA A 138 -2.07 -10.72 -2.45
C ALA A 138 -3.56 -11.03 -2.18
N MET A 139 -4.34 -11.31 -3.22
CA MET A 139 -5.76 -11.69 -3.08
C MET A 139 -5.93 -13.06 -2.40
N GLU A 140 -5.03 -14.00 -2.68
CA GLU A 140 -5.05 -15.31 -2.01
C GLU A 140 -4.69 -15.20 -0.52
N TYR A 141 -3.67 -14.41 -0.17
CA TYR A 141 -3.35 -14.12 1.23
C TYR A 141 -4.50 -13.39 1.95
N LYS A 142 -5.17 -12.47 1.26
CA LYS A 142 -6.36 -11.80 1.82
C LYS A 142 -7.49 -12.78 2.15
N LYS A 143 -7.75 -13.78 1.30
CA LYS A 143 -8.72 -14.85 1.58
C LYS A 143 -8.33 -15.70 2.80
N ARG A 144 -7.02 -15.87 3.02
CA ARG A 144 -6.46 -16.59 4.16
C ARG A 144 -6.36 -15.76 5.44
N ASN A 145 -6.79 -14.47 5.40
CA ASN A 145 -6.64 -13.50 6.49
C ASN A 145 -5.18 -13.29 6.94
N ASN A 146 -4.23 -13.39 6.02
CA ASN A 146 -2.83 -13.10 6.31
C ASN A 146 -2.53 -11.62 6.12
N ASP A 147 -1.87 -11.02 7.09
CA ASP A 147 -1.21 -9.73 6.92
C ASP A 147 -0.01 -9.86 5.99
N LEU A 148 0.33 -8.78 5.29
CA LEU A 148 1.41 -8.78 4.33
C LEU A 148 2.46 -7.72 4.65
N VAL A 149 3.71 -8.04 4.35
CA VAL A 149 4.84 -7.10 4.38
C VAL A 149 5.64 -7.17 3.09
N VAL A 150 6.35 -6.08 2.79
CA VAL A 150 7.38 -6.02 1.75
C VAL A 150 8.73 -5.83 2.43
N ILE A 151 9.75 -6.55 1.98
CA ILE A 151 11.13 -6.35 2.41
C ILE A 151 11.94 -5.83 1.23
N ALA A 152 12.72 -4.78 1.43
CA ALA A 152 13.48 -4.12 0.39
C ALA A 152 14.86 -3.69 0.86
N GLY A 153 15.73 -3.40 -0.09
CA GLY A 153 17.07 -2.86 0.18
C GLY A 153 17.07 -1.35 0.39
N LYS A 154 18.12 -0.70 -0.09
CA LYS A 154 18.36 0.75 0.04
C LYS A 154 17.50 1.56 -0.92
N GLU A 155 17.25 2.82 -0.55
CA GLU A 155 16.60 3.84 -1.40
C GLU A 155 15.21 3.40 -1.91
N TYR A 156 14.43 2.70 -1.07
CA TYR A 156 13.10 2.25 -1.45
C TYR A 156 12.17 3.44 -1.72
N GLY A 157 11.56 3.46 -2.90
CA GLY A 157 10.61 4.48 -3.31
C GLY A 157 11.25 5.73 -3.93
N THR A 158 12.51 5.67 -4.37
CA THR A 158 13.17 6.77 -5.08
C THR A 158 12.46 7.10 -6.41
N GLY A 159 12.70 8.29 -6.95
CA GLY A 159 12.11 8.75 -8.21
C GLY A 159 10.95 9.73 -8.03
N SER A 160 10.00 9.74 -8.97
CA SER A 160 8.87 10.67 -8.98
C SER A 160 7.92 10.46 -7.79
N SER A 161 7.31 11.54 -7.29
CA SER A 161 6.29 11.42 -6.25
C SER A 161 4.99 10.83 -6.83
N ARG A 162 4.82 9.53 -6.66
CA ARG A 162 3.61 8.80 -7.08
C ARG A 162 2.87 8.27 -5.87
N ASP A 163 1.76 8.88 -5.53
CA ASP A 163 0.90 8.46 -4.43
C ASP A 163 0.31 7.06 -4.67
N TRP A 164 0.08 6.67 -5.92
CA TRP A 164 -0.36 5.32 -6.27
C TRP A 164 0.64 4.22 -5.87
N ALA A 165 1.92 4.54 -5.74
CA ALA A 165 2.88 3.59 -5.18
C ALA A 165 2.53 3.20 -3.74
N ALA A 166 2.04 4.13 -2.92
CA ALA A 166 1.57 3.86 -1.56
C ALA A 166 0.11 3.36 -1.52
N LYS A 167 -0.79 3.93 -2.34
CA LYS A 167 -2.20 3.49 -2.43
C LYS A 167 -2.30 2.04 -2.88
N GLY A 168 -1.59 1.66 -3.93
CA GLY A 168 -1.56 0.29 -4.43
C GLY A 168 -1.01 -0.68 -3.39
N THR A 169 0.08 -0.31 -2.71
CA THR A 169 0.66 -1.06 -1.59
C THR A 169 -0.39 -1.33 -0.50
N LYS A 170 -1.12 -0.30 -0.07
CA LYS A 170 -2.22 -0.45 0.91
C LYS A 170 -3.34 -1.35 0.42
N LEU A 171 -3.78 -1.16 -0.82
CA LEU A 171 -4.90 -1.92 -1.40
C LEU A 171 -4.59 -3.41 -1.57
N LEU A 172 -3.34 -3.78 -1.79
CA LEU A 172 -2.87 -5.16 -1.80
C LEU A 172 -2.86 -5.80 -0.39
N GLY A 173 -3.09 -5.03 0.68
CA GLY A 173 -3.13 -5.55 2.05
C GLY A 173 -1.80 -5.50 2.79
N ILE A 174 -0.80 -4.82 2.23
CA ILE A 174 0.51 -4.67 2.88
C ILE A 174 0.38 -3.73 4.08
N LYS A 175 0.82 -4.19 5.25
CA LYS A 175 0.76 -3.47 6.53
C LYS A 175 2.04 -2.71 6.83
N ALA A 176 3.19 -3.26 6.45
CA ALA A 176 4.48 -2.63 6.67
C ALA A 176 5.44 -2.87 5.50
N VAL A 177 6.37 -1.95 5.33
CA VAL A 177 7.53 -2.09 4.46
C VAL A 177 8.78 -2.03 5.32
N LEU A 178 9.61 -3.06 5.23
CA LEU A 178 10.89 -3.17 5.93
C LEU A 178 12.01 -2.90 4.91
N ALA A 179 12.76 -1.82 5.04
CA ALA A 179 13.79 -1.46 4.09
C ALA A 179 15.08 -0.99 4.77
N GLU A 180 16.21 -1.07 4.06
CA GLU A 180 17.47 -0.54 4.55
C GLU A 180 17.48 0.99 4.58
N SER A 181 16.81 1.64 3.62
CA SER A 181 16.52 3.08 3.64
C SER A 181 15.34 3.41 2.74
N PHE A 182 14.72 4.56 3.00
CA PHE A 182 13.56 5.06 2.27
C PHE A 182 13.86 6.41 1.61
N GLU A 183 13.29 6.61 0.44
CA GLU A 183 13.14 7.95 -0.11
C GLU A 183 12.08 8.71 0.71
N ARG A 184 12.35 9.99 0.97
CA ARG A 184 11.56 10.82 1.91
C ARG A 184 10.09 10.93 1.55
N ILE A 185 9.77 11.21 0.29
CA ILE A 185 8.38 11.44 -0.16
C ILE A 185 7.59 10.14 -0.11
N HIS A 186 8.17 9.04 -0.61
CA HIS A 186 7.48 7.74 -0.59
C HIS A 186 7.25 7.23 0.83
N ARG A 187 8.23 7.43 1.74
CA ARG A 187 8.07 7.13 3.17
C ARG A 187 6.84 7.85 3.76
N SER A 188 6.72 9.17 3.50
CA SER A 188 5.57 9.95 3.95
C SER A 188 4.25 9.48 3.32
N ASN A 189 4.27 9.11 2.04
CA ASN A 189 3.09 8.59 1.35
C ASN A 189 2.63 7.24 1.94
N LEU A 190 3.56 6.35 2.32
CA LEU A 190 3.24 5.09 2.99
C LEU A 190 2.47 5.36 4.30
N ILE A 191 2.99 6.26 5.14
CA ILE A 191 2.32 6.66 6.40
C ILE A 191 0.96 7.29 6.11
N GLY A 192 0.88 8.17 5.12
CA GLY A 192 -0.36 8.79 4.69
C GLY A 192 -1.43 7.80 4.22
N MET A 193 -1.03 6.60 3.82
CA MET A 193 -1.93 5.50 3.48
C MET A 193 -2.07 4.45 4.58
N GLY A 194 -1.48 4.67 5.76
CA GLY A 194 -1.55 3.74 6.89
C GLY A 194 -0.72 2.46 6.68
N VAL A 195 0.41 2.58 5.97
CA VAL A 195 1.41 1.52 5.83
C VAL A 195 2.64 1.90 6.65
N LEU A 196 3.13 1.01 7.50
CA LEU A 196 4.21 1.27 8.45
C LEU A 196 5.58 1.14 7.78
N PRO A 197 6.39 2.21 7.67
CA PRO A 197 7.76 2.11 7.20
C PRO A 197 8.70 1.78 8.37
N LEU A 198 9.43 0.67 8.25
CA LEU A 198 10.41 0.20 9.21
C LEU A 198 11.79 0.14 8.57
N GLN A 199 12.76 0.74 9.19
CA GLN A 199 14.14 0.77 8.68
C GLN A 199 15.03 -0.16 9.48
N PHE A 200 15.80 -0.99 8.76
CA PHE A 200 16.84 -1.81 9.38
C PHE A 200 17.89 -0.92 10.03
N LYS A 201 18.33 -1.31 11.22
CA LYS A 201 19.46 -0.67 11.90
C LYS A 201 20.78 -1.17 11.31
N GLU A 202 21.83 -0.42 11.53
CA GLU A 202 23.18 -0.82 11.14
C GLU A 202 23.50 -2.24 11.64
N GLY A 203 24.07 -3.03 10.78
CA GLY A 203 24.38 -4.43 11.07
C GLY A 203 23.31 -5.44 10.65
N PHE A 204 22.09 -5.00 10.29
CA PHE A 204 21.02 -5.87 9.82
C PHE A 204 20.55 -5.47 8.43
N ASP A 205 20.36 -6.45 7.59
CA ASP A 205 19.72 -6.36 6.29
C ASP A 205 19.10 -7.71 5.92
N ARG A 206 18.36 -7.77 4.81
CA ARG A 206 17.69 -8.99 4.38
C ARG A 206 18.65 -10.17 4.13
N LYS A 207 19.87 -9.89 3.68
CA LYS A 207 20.89 -10.92 3.39
C LYS A 207 21.51 -11.45 4.66
N LYS A 208 21.89 -10.57 5.60
CA LYS A 208 22.45 -10.96 6.90
C LYS A 208 21.45 -11.73 7.78
N LEU A 209 20.16 -11.48 7.55
CA LEU A 209 19.08 -12.20 8.21
C LEU A 209 18.70 -13.48 7.46
N ASN A 210 19.32 -13.77 6.32
CA ASN A 210 19.04 -14.93 5.47
C ASN A 210 17.55 -15.04 5.10
N ILE A 211 16.91 -13.92 4.80
CA ILE A 211 15.49 -13.90 4.43
C ILE A 211 15.33 -14.43 3.02
N THR A 212 14.45 -15.39 2.87
CA THR A 212 14.12 -16.07 1.59
C THR A 212 12.75 -15.73 1.05
N GLY A 213 11.88 -15.15 1.90
CA GLY A 213 10.48 -14.87 1.61
C GLY A 213 9.49 -15.89 2.20
N ALA A 214 10.00 -16.95 2.82
CA ALA A 214 9.19 -18.00 3.44
C ALA A 214 8.91 -17.73 4.93
N GLU A 215 9.60 -16.77 5.51
CA GLU A 215 9.52 -16.39 6.92
C GLU A 215 8.18 -15.72 7.24
N LEU A 216 7.85 -15.72 8.53
CA LEU A 216 6.76 -14.92 9.09
C LEU A 216 7.37 -13.73 9.84
N VAL A 217 6.76 -12.58 9.66
CA VAL A 217 7.23 -11.32 10.25
C VAL A 217 6.18 -10.78 11.20
N SER A 218 6.57 -10.51 12.45
CA SER A 218 5.72 -9.87 13.44
C SER A 218 6.34 -8.55 13.89
N VAL A 219 5.53 -7.51 14.03
CA VAL A 219 5.93 -6.23 14.62
C VAL A 219 5.16 -6.09 15.92
N ILE A 220 5.88 -6.22 17.01
CA ILE A 220 5.34 -6.22 18.38
C ILE A 220 5.62 -4.87 19.04
N ASP A 221 4.96 -4.60 20.17
CA ASP A 221 5.13 -3.38 20.99
C ASP A 221 4.65 -2.07 20.34
N ILE A 222 3.86 -2.12 19.24
CA ILE A 222 3.28 -0.93 18.64
C ILE A 222 1.85 -0.64 19.12
N ASP A 223 1.18 -1.58 19.75
CA ASP A 223 -0.19 -1.48 20.26
C ASP A 223 -0.35 -0.40 21.34
N LYS A 224 0.71 -0.10 22.09
CA LYS A 224 0.76 0.96 23.09
C LYS A 224 0.94 2.36 22.51
N GLY A 225 0.97 2.46 21.18
CA GLY A 225 1.30 3.68 20.46
C GLY A 225 2.78 3.79 20.10
N VAL A 226 3.07 4.64 19.13
CA VAL A 226 4.43 4.85 18.62
C VAL A 226 4.77 6.33 18.74
N LYS A 227 5.95 6.63 19.27
CA LYS A 227 6.54 7.99 19.22
C LYS A 227 7.32 8.17 17.91
N PRO A 228 7.50 9.42 17.46
CA PRO A 228 8.34 9.68 16.31
C PRO A 228 9.73 9.04 16.43
N ARG A 229 10.15 8.31 15.38
CA ARG A 229 11.44 7.63 15.30
C ARG A 229 11.72 6.61 16.42
N GLN A 230 10.68 6.04 17.00
CA GLN A 230 10.80 5.01 18.02
C GLN A 230 11.41 3.73 17.43
N GLU A 231 12.21 3.04 18.23
CA GLU A 231 12.60 1.67 17.93
C GLU A 231 11.47 0.72 18.28
N VAL A 232 11.21 -0.22 17.39
CA VAL A 232 10.17 -1.25 17.55
C VAL A 232 10.80 -2.63 17.37
N THR A 233 10.25 -3.61 18.07
CA THR A 233 10.72 -4.98 17.97
C THR A 233 10.08 -5.68 16.78
N CYS A 234 10.89 -6.21 15.88
CA CYS A 234 10.47 -7.08 14.79
C CYS A 234 10.94 -8.51 15.06
N GLU A 235 10.04 -9.46 15.04
CA GLU A 235 10.34 -10.89 15.17
C GLU A 235 10.20 -11.56 13.80
N ILE A 236 11.23 -12.28 13.40
CA ILE A 236 11.29 -13.06 12.15
C ILE A 236 11.30 -14.53 12.55
N LYS A 237 10.28 -15.27 12.14
CA LYS A 237 10.17 -16.72 12.37
C LYS A 237 10.55 -17.46 11.10
N TYR A 238 11.54 -18.31 11.18
CA TYR A 238 12.05 -19.11 10.06
C TYR A 238 11.27 -20.43 9.92
N GLN A 239 11.40 -21.05 8.74
CA GLN A 239 10.72 -22.33 8.47
C GLN A 239 11.21 -23.50 9.34
N ASP A 240 12.42 -23.44 9.84
CA ASP A 240 12.99 -24.44 10.77
C ASP A 240 12.47 -24.33 12.20
N GLY A 241 11.54 -23.39 12.45
CA GLY A 241 10.96 -23.14 13.77
C GLY A 241 11.78 -22.21 14.65
N THR A 242 12.94 -21.76 14.20
CA THR A 242 13.72 -20.75 14.92
C THR A 242 13.13 -19.35 14.74
N SER A 243 13.42 -18.45 15.67
CA SER A 243 13.03 -17.05 15.54
C SER A 243 14.17 -16.12 15.92
N LYS A 244 14.17 -14.92 15.32
CA LYS A 244 15.13 -13.86 15.64
C LYS A 244 14.39 -12.55 15.87
N LYS A 245 14.67 -11.91 17.00
CA LYS A 245 14.17 -10.57 17.32
C LYS A 245 15.22 -9.53 16.99
N ILE A 246 14.83 -8.51 16.27
CA ILE A 246 15.68 -7.37 15.93
C ILE A 246 14.97 -6.07 16.27
N GLN A 247 15.74 -5.03 16.56
CA GLN A 247 15.21 -3.67 16.70
C GLN A 247 15.25 -2.98 15.35
N MET A 248 14.12 -2.40 14.96
CA MET A 248 13.99 -1.59 13.74
C MET A 248 13.60 -0.17 14.08
N LEU A 249 14.05 0.78 13.29
CA LEU A 249 13.64 2.17 13.43
C LEU A 249 12.29 2.38 12.74
N CYS A 250 11.27 2.74 13.51
CA CYS A 250 10.00 3.20 12.95
C CYS A 250 10.20 4.57 12.29
N ARG A 251 9.93 4.65 10.99
CA ARG A 251 10.13 5.85 10.19
C ARG A 251 8.89 6.73 10.10
N ILE A 252 8.11 6.76 11.17
CA ILE A 252 7.18 7.85 11.48
C ILE A 252 8.02 8.95 12.12
N ASP A 253 8.30 10.04 11.40
CA ASP A 253 9.33 10.99 11.79
C ASP A 253 8.77 12.21 12.56
N THR A 254 7.44 12.45 12.50
CA THR A 254 6.78 13.60 13.13
C THR A 254 5.53 13.20 13.93
N ALA A 255 5.13 14.07 14.88
CA ALA A 255 3.91 13.87 15.66
C ALA A 255 2.63 13.85 14.78
N ASN A 256 2.58 14.67 13.74
CA ASN A 256 1.44 14.67 12.80
C ASN A 256 1.34 13.33 12.04
N GLU A 257 2.46 12.76 11.64
CA GLU A 257 2.48 11.45 10.99
C GLU A 257 2.00 10.33 11.93
N VAL A 258 2.27 10.44 13.23
CA VAL A 258 1.72 9.52 14.26
C VAL A 258 0.19 9.57 14.23
N GLU A 259 -0.39 10.77 14.20
CA GLU A 259 -1.85 10.92 14.11
C GLU A 259 -2.41 10.40 12.79
N TYR A 260 -1.72 10.62 11.67
CA TYR A 260 -2.15 10.05 10.39
C TYR A 260 -2.19 8.52 10.44
N TYR A 261 -1.13 7.90 10.90
CA TYR A 261 -1.05 6.45 10.99
C TYR A 261 -2.09 5.86 11.96
N LYS A 262 -2.25 6.46 13.15
CA LYS A 262 -3.25 6.10 14.17
C LYS A 262 -4.68 6.11 13.62
N ASN A 263 -4.97 7.02 12.71
CA ASN A 263 -6.28 7.14 12.05
C ASN A 263 -6.45 6.17 10.85
N GLY A 264 -5.44 5.42 10.48
CA GLY A 264 -5.45 4.54 9.31
C GLY A 264 -5.04 5.22 8.01
N GLY A 265 -4.61 6.50 8.08
CA GLY A 265 -4.12 7.31 6.99
C GLY A 265 -4.57 8.77 7.08
N ILE A 266 -3.95 9.61 6.23
CA ILE A 266 -4.25 11.05 6.22
C ILE A 266 -5.69 11.35 5.77
N LEU A 267 -6.24 10.56 4.85
CA LEU A 267 -7.60 10.75 4.36
C LEU A 267 -8.63 10.56 5.48
N GLN A 268 -8.49 9.51 6.26
CA GLN A 268 -9.35 9.20 7.40
C GLN A 268 -9.19 10.23 8.52
N TYR A 269 -7.95 10.67 8.77
CA TYR A 269 -7.66 11.73 9.74
C TYR A 269 -8.38 13.03 9.37
N VAL A 270 -8.22 13.51 8.14
CA VAL A 270 -8.84 14.75 7.67
C VAL A 270 -10.37 14.65 7.67
N LEU A 271 -10.93 13.50 7.27
CA LEU A 271 -12.38 13.30 7.29
C LEU A 271 -12.94 13.41 8.73
N ARG A 272 -12.31 12.74 9.71
CA ARG A 272 -12.73 12.84 11.12
C ARG A 272 -12.64 14.26 11.66
N LEU A 273 -11.57 15.00 11.35
CA LEU A 273 -11.46 16.41 11.74
C LEU A 273 -12.58 17.26 11.14
N SER A 274 -12.92 17.04 9.86
CA SER A 274 -13.99 17.75 9.18
C SER A 274 -15.35 17.45 9.83
N LEU A 275 -15.62 16.19 10.17
CA LEU A 275 -16.85 15.80 10.85
C LEU A 275 -16.99 16.42 12.23
N ILE A 276 -15.91 16.54 13.01
CA ILE A 276 -15.91 17.24 14.31
C ILE A 276 -16.30 18.71 14.12
N HIS A 277 -15.75 19.39 13.12
CA HIS A 277 -16.09 20.80 12.84
C HIS A 277 -17.54 20.99 12.37
N ILE A 278 -18.11 20.03 11.70
CA ILE A 278 -19.52 20.06 11.25
C ILE A 278 -20.47 19.76 12.40
N SER A 279 -20.14 18.83 13.29
CA SER A 279 -20.97 18.39 14.42
C SER A 279 -20.91 19.32 15.64
N GLU A 280 -19.86 20.13 15.77
CA GLU A 280 -19.76 21.20 16.79
C GLU A 280 -19.82 22.57 16.09
N PRO A 281 -21.02 23.08 15.74
CA PRO A 281 -21.13 24.45 15.25
C PRO A 281 -20.68 25.40 16.36
N THR A 282 -19.53 26.01 16.10
CA THR A 282 -18.93 27.17 16.81
C THR A 282 -19.62 27.54 18.13
N ARG A 283 -19.07 27.12 19.26
CA ARG A 283 -19.29 27.85 20.52
C ARG A 283 -18.92 29.31 20.26
N PRO A 284 -19.85 30.28 20.44
CA PRO A 284 -19.48 31.67 20.34
C PRO A 284 -18.33 31.90 21.32
N ARG A 285 -17.21 32.43 20.85
CA ARG A 285 -16.17 32.94 21.74
C ARG A 285 -16.83 34.01 22.59
N LEU A 286 -17.05 33.73 23.86
CA LEU A 286 -17.32 34.76 24.83
C LEU A 286 -16.07 35.64 24.86
N ILE A 287 -16.18 36.80 24.22
CA ILE A 287 -15.24 37.91 24.36
C ILE A 287 -15.54 38.47 25.74
N SER A 288 -14.66 38.19 26.69
CA SER A 288 -14.58 38.88 27.98
C SER A 288 -13.64 40.05 27.85
#